data_9ceb00f9659b521235977e3af90b211f
#
_entry.id   9ceb00f9659b521235977e3af90b211f
#
_cell.length_a   1.000
_cell.length_b   1.000
_cell.length_c   1.000
_cell.angle_alpha   90.00
_cell.angle_beta   90.00
_cell.angle_gamma   90.00
#
_symmetry.space_group_name_H-M   'P 1'
#
loop_
_entity.id
_entity.type
_entity.pdbx_description
1 polymer ?
#
loop_
_entity_poly.entity_id
_entity_poly.type
_entity_poly.pdbx_seq_one_letter_code
_entity_poly.pdbx_strand_id
1 'polypeptide(L)'
;KGLSTLFFTEMWERFSYYGMRALLIYYMYDTVANGGLGLPRATALAIMSIYGSLIYMSSIVGGWVSDRVLGAKRTVFFGGVFIMLGHIVLALPFGVSTLFVSMALIIIGTAFLKPNVSGMVGHLYSKTDLRRDAGFSIFYMGVNLGALLAPLIVGTIGQEYNYHLGFSLAAIGMFFGLLQYIIQGRKTLDGVGTTPPNPLTTEERKGFIRNLIIALVVIAAVFGGAQLTGHLTIDFFVNTISVLGIILPLYYFIKMLTSKDVTAEEKPRVWAYIPLFLAAIIFWSLQEQGSSILALFASERTQSTLFGVTIQASWYQSLNPIFIFILTPVFVTMWTKLGERQPSTVVKFSLGLLFAGLSYLLLMLPGMLYGTSGKVSPLWLLGSFFIVVIAELCLSPVGLSVTTKLAPRAFESQTIAIWFLADASSQAINAQIARRSEERRVGK
;
A
#
# COMPACT_ATOMS: atom_id res chain seq x y z
N LYS A 1 -27.26 -2.48 5.07
CA LYS A 1 -26.83 -3.82 5.50
C LYS A 1 -25.60 -4.30 4.72
N GLY A 2 -25.59 -4.27 3.37
CA GLY A 2 -24.40 -4.66 2.58
C GLY A 2 -23.17 -3.79 2.86
N LEU A 3 -23.35 -2.48 3.02
CA LEU A 3 -22.26 -1.58 3.38
C LEU A 3 -21.62 -1.95 4.73
N SER A 4 -22.41 -2.30 5.74
CA SER A 4 -21.89 -2.73 7.04
C SER A 4 -21.03 -4.00 6.90
N THR A 5 -21.43 -4.95 6.07
CA THR A 5 -20.62 -6.14 5.80
C THR A 5 -19.27 -5.79 5.18
N LEU A 6 -19.26 -4.94 4.15
CA LEU A 6 -18.03 -4.53 3.48
C LEU A 6 -17.14 -3.63 4.37
N PHE A 7 -17.75 -2.74 5.17
CA PHE A 7 -17.06 -1.93 6.17
C PHE A 7 -16.24 -2.76 7.15
N PHE A 8 -16.86 -3.73 7.80
CA PHE A 8 -16.16 -4.57 8.78
C PHE A 8 -15.18 -5.53 8.12
N THR A 9 -15.47 -6.04 6.91
CA THR A 9 -14.53 -6.87 6.16
C THR A 9 -13.25 -6.10 5.85
N GLU A 10 -13.38 -4.87 5.35
CA GLU A 10 -12.23 -4.01 5.09
C GLU A 10 -11.53 -3.57 6.36
N MET A 11 -12.28 -3.20 7.40
CA MET A 11 -11.71 -2.83 8.70
C MET A 11 -10.81 -3.95 9.26
N TRP A 12 -11.29 -5.20 9.28
CA TRP A 12 -10.51 -6.33 9.77
C TRP A 12 -9.32 -6.68 8.86
N GLU A 13 -9.50 -6.55 7.56
CA GLU A 13 -8.40 -6.73 6.62
C GLU A 13 -7.34 -5.65 6.81
N ARG A 14 -7.71 -4.37 6.92
CA ARG A 14 -6.79 -3.28 7.21
C ARG A 14 -6.12 -3.44 8.59
N PHE A 15 -6.86 -3.87 9.58
CA PHE A 15 -6.31 -4.22 10.89
C PHE A 15 -5.21 -5.28 10.75
N SER A 16 -5.46 -6.37 10.03
CA SER A 16 -4.47 -7.43 9.84
C SER A 16 -3.24 -6.94 9.06
N TYR A 17 -3.46 -6.19 7.98
CA TYR A 17 -2.40 -5.67 7.13
C TYR A 17 -1.51 -4.65 7.84
N TYR A 18 -2.10 -3.60 8.43
CA TYR A 18 -1.33 -2.56 9.11
C TYR A 18 -0.72 -3.05 10.42
N GLY A 19 -1.36 -3.99 11.11
CA GLY A 19 -0.79 -4.63 12.29
C GLY A 19 0.46 -5.44 11.97
N MET A 20 0.42 -6.27 10.94
CA MET A 20 1.59 -6.98 10.44
C MET A 20 2.66 -5.99 9.97
N ARG A 21 2.30 -5.00 9.16
CA ARG A 21 3.23 -4.02 8.61
C ARG A 21 3.93 -3.20 9.70
N ALA A 22 3.23 -2.89 10.80
CA ALA A 22 3.79 -2.16 11.93
C ALA A 22 4.89 -2.92 12.67
N LEU A 23 4.88 -4.25 12.62
CA LEU A 23 5.89 -5.10 13.23
C LEU A 23 6.96 -5.58 12.27
N LEU A 24 6.66 -5.64 10.97
CA LEU A 24 7.45 -6.36 9.98
C LEU A 24 8.89 -5.86 9.90
N ILE A 25 9.11 -4.55 9.92
CA ILE A 25 10.45 -3.98 9.85
C ILE A 25 11.27 -4.33 11.09
N TYR A 26 10.66 -4.28 12.28
CA TYR A 26 11.33 -4.63 13.53
C TYR A 26 11.66 -6.13 13.55
N TYR A 27 10.70 -6.99 13.19
CA TYR A 27 10.93 -8.44 13.09
C TYR A 27 12.08 -8.81 12.16
N MET A 28 12.17 -8.15 11.00
CA MET A 28 13.26 -8.41 10.04
C MET A 28 14.63 -7.95 10.55
N TYR A 29 14.68 -6.80 11.23
CA TYR A 29 15.93 -6.14 11.60
C TYR A 29 16.42 -6.54 12.98
N ASP A 30 15.53 -6.83 13.94
CA ASP A 30 15.91 -7.19 15.32
C ASP A 30 16.71 -8.48 15.37
N THR A 31 17.52 -8.61 16.41
CA THR A 31 18.40 -9.76 16.59
C THR A 31 17.62 -11.05 16.80
N VAL A 32 18.24 -12.17 16.43
CA VAL A 32 17.65 -13.51 16.64
C VAL A 32 17.44 -13.78 18.14
N ALA A 33 18.28 -13.23 19.02
CA ALA A 33 18.12 -13.35 20.47
C ALA A 33 16.82 -12.69 20.99
N ASN A 34 16.34 -11.64 20.30
CA ASN A 34 15.09 -10.95 20.63
C ASN A 34 13.90 -11.51 19.83
N GLY A 35 14.05 -12.63 19.13
CA GLY A 35 13.01 -13.25 18.32
C GLY A 35 12.84 -12.63 16.92
N GLY A 36 13.76 -11.76 16.49
CA GLY A 36 13.82 -11.22 15.14
C GLY A 36 14.58 -12.13 14.16
N LEU A 37 14.76 -11.68 12.92
CA LEU A 37 15.48 -12.40 11.87
C LEU A 37 16.96 -12.02 11.76
N GLY A 38 17.40 -10.92 12.39
CA GLY A 38 18.79 -10.44 12.36
C GLY A 38 19.23 -10.02 10.95
N LEU A 39 18.33 -9.61 10.08
CA LEU A 39 18.69 -9.18 8.73
C LEU A 39 19.43 -7.83 8.78
N PRO A 40 20.39 -7.62 7.87
CA PRO A 40 21.00 -6.31 7.71
C PRO A 40 19.95 -5.22 7.46
N ARG A 41 20.15 -4.03 8.03
CA ARG A 41 19.22 -2.89 7.94
C ARG A 41 18.79 -2.58 6.49
N ALA A 42 19.77 -2.49 5.58
CA ALA A 42 19.49 -2.22 4.16
C ALA A 42 18.61 -3.30 3.53
N THR A 43 18.85 -4.56 3.86
CA THR A 43 18.09 -5.70 3.39
C THR A 43 16.66 -5.65 3.90
N ALA A 44 16.44 -5.39 5.18
CA ALA A 44 15.11 -5.26 5.78
C ALA A 44 14.31 -4.11 5.15
N LEU A 45 14.93 -2.94 4.97
CA LEU A 45 14.31 -1.79 4.30
C LEU A 45 13.99 -2.08 2.84
N ALA A 46 14.89 -2.74 2.11
CA ALA A 46 14.67 -3.11 0.71
C ALA A 46 13.52 -4.12 0.56
N ILE A 47 13.48 -5.16 1.39
CA ILE A 47 12.38 -6.15 1.41
C ILE A 47 11.05 -5.46 1.69
N MET A 48 11.00 -4.57 2.70
CA MET A 48 9.79 -3.82 3.06
C MET A 48 9.25 -3.01 1.88
N SER A 49 10.14 -2.30 1.17
CA SER A 49 9.78 -1.49 0.02
C SER A 49 9.34 -2.36 -1.17
N ILE A 50 10.05 -3.44 -1.50
CA ILE A 50 9.67 -4.33 -2.59
C ILE A 50 8.35 -5.04 -2.31
N TYR A 51 8.10 -5.42 -1.07
CA TYR A 51 6.81 -5.96 -0.64
C TYR A 51 5.67 -4.98 -0.94
N GLY A 52 5.84 -3.69 -0.57
CA GLY A 52 4.89 -2.63 -0.90
C GLY A 52 4.69 -2.45 -2.41
N SER A 53 5.78 -2.42 -3.18
CA SER A 53 5.73 -2.34 -4.65
C SER A 53 4.90 -3.48 -5.27
N LEU A 54 5.14 -4.71 -4.85
CA LEU A 54 4.43 -5.90 -5.35
C LEU A 54 2.94 -5.88 -5.00
N ILE A 55 2.55 -5.39 -3.83
CA ILE A 55 1.14 -5.25 -3.45
C ILE A 55 0.39 -4.36 -4.43
N TYR A 56 0.93 -3.19 -4.78
CA TYR A 56 0.28 -2.27 -5.70
C TYR A 56 0.30 -2.78 -7.14
N MET A 57 1.41 -3.34 -7.60
CA MET A 57 1.50 -3.93 -8.94
C MET A 57 0.53 -5.10 -9.13
N SER A 58 0.42 -5.98 -8.16
CA SER A 58 -0.44 -7.18 -8.23
C SER A 58 -1.94 -6.87 -8.20
N SER A 59 -2.34 -5.70 -7.70
CA SER A 59 -3.76 -5.28 -7.64
C SER A 59 -4.43 -5.26 -9.02
N ILE A 60 -3.67 -4.99 -10.08
CA ILE A 60 -4.17 -5.04 -11.48
C ILE A 60 -4.62 -6.46 -11.84
N VAL A 61 -3.85 -7.46 -11.41
CA VAL A 61 -4.16 -8.88 -11.67
C VAL A 61 -5.43 -9.28 -10.91
N GLY A 62 -5.58 -8.83 -9.66
CA GLY A 62 -6.74 -9.14 -8.83
C GLY A 62 -8.05 -8.59 -9.40
N GLY A 63 -8.05 -7.36 -9.90
CA GLY A 63 -9.19 -6.78 -10.61
C GLY A 63 -9.53 -7.58 -11.87
N TRP A 64 -8.54 -7.93 -12.67
CA TRP A 64 -8.73 -8.73 -13.87
C TRP A 64 -9.33 -10.12 -13.56
N VAL A 65 -8.84 -10.81 -12.53
CA VAL A 65 -9.38 -12.13 -12.10
C VAL A 65 -10.85 -12.00 -11.69
N SER A 66 -11.19 -10.93 -11.00
CA SER A 66 -12.58 -10.64 -10.62
C SER A 66 -13.49 -10.45 -11.83
N ASP A 67 -13.05 -9.64 -12.80
CA ASP A 67 -13.86 -9.25 -13.94
C ASP A 67 -14.02 -10.37 -14.97
N ARG A 68 -13.02 -11.25 -15.08
CA ARG A 68 -12.93 -12.24 -16.15
C ARG A 68 -13.16 -13.70 -15.70
N VAL A 69 -12.93 -14.03 -14.41
CA VAL A 69 -12.86 -15.42 -13.96
C VAL A 69 -13.80 -15.75 -12.82
N LEU A 70 -13.71 -15.06 -11.67
CA LEU A 70 -14.37 -15.47 -10.43
C LEU A 70 -15.60 -14.66 -10.03
N GLY A 71 -15.69 -13.39 -10.46
CA GLY A 71 -16.59 -12.39 -9.90
C GLY A 71 -16.06 -11.82 -8.58
N ALA A 72 -16.46 -10.59 -8.25
CA ALA A 72 -15.93 -9.84 -7.12
C ALA A 72 -16.13 -10.57 -5.77
N LYS A 73 -17.31 -11.15 -5.56
CA LYS A 73 -17.65 -11.81 -4.30
C LYS A 73 -16.72 -12.99 -3.96
N ARG A 74 -16.41 -13.83 -4.94
CA ARG A 74 -15.50 -14.98 -4.76
C ARG A 74 -14.05 -14.51 -4.66
N THR A 75 -13.66 -13.52 -5.46
CA THR A 75 -12.30 -12.98 -5.46
C THR A 75 -11.96 -12.36 -4.11
N VAL A 76 -12.87 -11.60 -3.50
CA VAL A 76 -12.71 -11.06 -2.13
C VAL A 76 -12.57 -12.18 -1.10
N PHE A 77 -13.41 -13.22 -1.19
CA PHE A 77 -13.32 -14.36 -0.26
C PHE A 77 -11.95 -15.06 -0.33
N PHE A 78 -11.51 -15.45 -1.53
CA PHE A 78 -10.20 -16.10 -1.69
C PHE A 78 -9.06 -15.17 -1.32
N GLY A 79 -9.19 -13.86 -1.60
CA GLY A 79 -8.23 -12.85 -1.16
C GLY A 79 -8.07 -12.85 0.35
N GLY A 80 -9.16 -12.83 1.10
CA GLY A 80 -9.15 -12.92 2.56
C GLY A 80 -8.54 -14.22 3.09
N VAL A 81 -8.82 -15.36 2.43
CA VAL A 81 -8.22 -16.65 2.81
C VAL A 81 -6.70 -16.62 2.62
N PHE A 82 -6.20 -16.10 1.49
CA PHE A 82 -4.75 -16.00 1.26
C PHE A 82 -4.08 -15.06 2.27
N ILE A 83 -4.69 -13.91 2.60
CA ILE A 83 -4.17 -13.00 3.62
C ILE A 83 -4.10 -13.70 4.98
N MET A 84 -5.17 -14.39 5.40
CA MET A 84 -5.21 -15.11 6.66
C MET A 84 -4.13 -16.19 6.73
N LEU A 85 -4.00 -17.00 5.68
CA LEU A 85 -2.94 -18.03 5.60
C LEU A 85 -1.56 -17.40 5.65
N GLY A 86 -1.34 -16.27 4.97
CA GLY A 86 -0.10 -15.52 5.02
C GLY A 86 0.26 -15.09 6.44
N HIS A 87 -0.68 -14.54 7.19
CA HIS A 87 -0.44 -14.16 8.60
C HIS A 87 -0.22 -15.38 9.50
N ILE A 88 -0.92 -16.51 9.28
CA ILE A 88 -0.67 -17.75 9.99
C ILE A 88 0.75 -18.25 9.73
N VAL A 89 1.19 -18.26 8.47
CA VAL A 89 2.56 -18.68 8.11
C VAL A 89 3.60 -17.76 8.77
N LEU A 90 3.37 -16.45 8.79
CA LEU A 90 4.29 -15.49 9.42
C LEU A 90 4.34 -15.65 10.96
N ALA A 91 3.26 -16.15 11.56
CA ALA A 91 3.22 -16.46 12.98
C ALA A 91 4.02 -17.71 13.35
N LEU A 92 4.46 -18.52 12.37
CA LEU A 92 5.28 -19.71 12.62
C LEU A 92 6.78 -19.34 12.72
N PRO A 93 7.51 -19.88 13.70
CA PRO A 93 8.91 -19.49 13.97
C PRO A 93 9.94 -20.25 13.09
N PHE A 94 9.74 -20.28 11.78
CA PHE A 94 10.66 -20.97 10.85
C PHE A 94 11.57 -19.99 10.08
N GLY A 95 11.72 -18.76 10.56
CA GLY A 95 12.70 -17.80 10.06
C GLY A 95 12.36 -17.19 8.71
N VAL A 96 13.40 -16.95 7.89
CA VAL A 96 13.28 -16.21 6.62
C VAL A 96 12.35 -16.90 5.60
N SER A 97 12.26 -18.22 5.63
CA SER A 97 11.39 -18.96 4.71
C SER A 97 9.92 -18.64 4.91
N THR A 98 9.46 -18.57 6.18
CA THR A 98 8.08 -18.18 6.50
C THR A 98 7.80 -16.73 6.15
N LEU A 99 8.77 -15.85 6.26
CA LEU A 99 8.66 -14.46 5.83
C LEU A 99 8.30 -14.37 4.34
N PHE A 100 9.07 -15.00 3.46
CA PHE A 100 8.83 -14.92 2.00
C PHE A 100 7.56 -15.63 1.57
N VAL A 101 7.25 -16.79 2.12
CA VAL A 101 5.98 -17.50 1.84
C VAL A 101 4.79 -16.68 2.29
N SER A 102 4.85 -16.10 3.49
CA SER A 102 3.83 -15.20 4.01
C SER A 102 3.62 -13.99 3.11
N MET A 103 4.71 -13.30 2.72
CA MET A 103 4.64 -12.15 1.83
C MET A 103 3.97 -12.51 0.50
N ALA A 104 4.32 -13.63 -0.12
CA ALA A 104 3.71 -14.09 -1.37
C ALA A 104 2.19 -14.31 -1.20
N LEU A 105 1.77 -14.99 -0.13
CA LEU A 105 0.36 -15.21 0.17
C LEU A 105 -0.40 -13.90 0.41
N ILE A 106 0.17 -12.97 1.17
CA ILE A 106 -0.46 -11.68 1.47
C ILE A 106 -0.53 -10.81 0.22
N ILE A 107 0.49 -10.80 -0.65
CA ILE A 107 0.48 -10.07 -1.92
C ILE A 107 -0.66 -10.57 -2.81
N ILE A 108 -0.78 -11.89 -3.01
CA ILE A 108 -1.86 -12.49 -3.80
C ILE A 108 -3.23 -12.16 -3.18
N GLY A 109 -3.33 -12.32 -1.87
CA GLY A 109 -4.56 -12.07 -1.14
C GLY A 109 -5.02 -10.61 -1.21
N THR A 110 -4.10 -9.67 -1.01
CA THR A 110 -4.39 -8.22 -1.10
C THR A 110 -4.73 -7.80 -2.53
N ALA A 111 -4.05 -8.38 -3.53
CA ALA A 111 -4.40 -8.17 -4.93
C ALA A 111 -5.84 -8.56 -5.22
N PHE A 112 -6.30 -9.68 -4.68
CA PHE A 112 -7.66 -10.17 -4.88
C PHE A 112 -8.69 -9.39 -4.08
N LEU A 113 -8.39 -8.99 -2.85
CA LEU A 113 -9.36 -8.36 -1.94
C LEU A 113 -9.50 -6.86 -2.20
N LYS A 114 -8.41 -6.11 -2.14
CA LYS A 114 -8.39 -4.65 -2.07
C LYS A 114 -9.15 -3.93 -3.21
N PRO A 115 -8.90 -4.19 -4.51
CA PRO A 115 -9.63 -3.51 -5.58
C PRO A 115 -11.10 -3.94 -5.64
N ASN A 116 -11.39 -5.18 -5.31
CA ASN A 116 -12.70 -5.79 -5.50
C ASN A 116 -13.69 -5.43 -4.38
N VAL A 117 -13.25 -5.34 -3.13
CA VAL A 117 -14.13 -4.92 -2.03
C VAL A 117 -14.61 -3.48 -2.22
N SER A 118 -13.73 -2.59 -2.66
CA SER A 118 -14.08 -1.20 -3.00
C SER A 118 -15.05 -1.14 -4.18
N GLY A 119 -14.84 -1.96 -5.20
CA GLY A 119 -15.76 -2.12 -6.34
C GLY A 119 -17.15 -2.58 -5.91
N MET A 120 -17.23 -3.54 -4.98
CA MET A 120 -18.50 -4.02 -4.43
C MET A 120 -19.27 -2.92 -3.69
N VAL A 121 -18.60 -2.00 -2.98
CA VAL A 121 -19.27 -0.83 -2.38
C VAL A 121 -19.97 0.00 -3.46
N GLY A 122 -19.31 0.22 -4.61
CA GLY A 122 -19.89 0.90 -5.74
C GLY A 122 -21.13 0.22 -6.31
N HIS A 123 -21.19 -1.12 -6.28
CA HIS A 123 -22.33 -1.90 -6.77
C HIS A 123 -23.53 -1.92 -5.80
N LEU A 124 -23.36 -1.48 -4.55
CA LEU A 124 -24.49 -1.35 -3.61
C LEU A 124 -25.40 -0.16 -3.91
N TYR A 125 -24.95 0.78 -4.73
CA TYR A 125 -25.63 2.02 -5.05
C TYR A 125 -25.75 2.19 -6.57
N SER A 126 -26.89 2.73 -7.03
CA SER A 126 -26.97 3.17 -8.42
C SER A 126 -26.04 4.36 -8.69
N LYS A 127 -25.67 4.60 -9.95
CA LYS A 127 -24.79 5.73 -10.31
C LYS A 127 -25.36 7.10 -9.93
N THR A 128 -26.68 7.20 -9.80
CA THR A 128 -27.43 8.42 -9.48
C THR A 128 -27.87 8.49 -8.01
N ASP A 129 -27.55 7.49 -7.18
CA ASP A 129 -27.94 7.48 -5.77
C ASP A 129 -27.12 8.50 -4.96
N LEU A 130 -27.78 9.49 -4.39
CA LEU A 130 -27.18 10.55 -3.57
C LEU A 130 -26.45 10.01 -2.32
N ARG A 131 -26.77 8.78 -1.89
CA ARG A 131 -26.12 8.14 -0.72
C ARG A 131 -24.80 7.45 -1.07
N ARG A 132 -24.46 7.35 -2.35
CA ARG A 132 -23.27 6.63 -2.82
C ARG A 132 -21.99 7.21 -2.21
N ASP A 133 -21.83 8.53 -2.23
CA ASP A 133 -20.63 9.20 -1.70
C ASP A 133 -20.52 9.05 -0.17
N ALA A 134 -21.66 9.14 0.53
CA ALA A 134 -21.70 8.86 1.96
C ALA A 134 -21.35 7.40 2.27
N GLY A 135 -21.78 6.45 1.43
CA GLY A 135 -21.43 5.03 1.52
C GLY A 135 -19.92 4.79 1.40
N PHE A 136 -19.27 5.41 0.43
CA PHE A 136 -17.80 5.35 0.29
C PHE A 136 -17.08 6.02 1.46
N SER A 137 -17.60 7.13 1.97
CA SER A 137 -17.03 7.80 3.15
C SER A 137 -17.08 6.92 4.39
N ILE A 138 -18.19 6.23 4.63
CA ILE A 138 -18.33 5.26 5.72
C ILE A 138 -17.36 4.09 5.52
N PHE A 139 -17.26 3.55 4.31
CA PHE A 139 -16.32 2.47 3.99
C PHE A 139 -14.87 2.90 4.27
N TYR A 140 -14.50 4.11 3.86
CA TYR A 140 -13.16 4.67 4.11
C TYR A 140 -12.87 4.89 5.60
N MET A 141 -13.90 5.21 6.42
CA MET A 141 -13.74 5.20 7.89
C MET A 141 -13.34 3.82 8.41
N GLY A 142 -13.88 2.73 7.87
CA GLY A 142 -13.48 1.38 8.23
C GLY A 142 -12.00 1.10 7.95
N VAL A 143 -11.51 1.53 6.78
CA VAL A 143 -10.08 1.48 6.42
C VAL A 143 -9.21 2.13 7.49
N ASN A 144 -9.54 3.38 7.84
CA ASN A 144 -8.75 4.16 8.79
C ASN A 144 -8.88 3.65 10.24
N LEU A 145 -10.05 3.13 10.62
CA LEU A 145 -10.24 2.54 11.95
C LEU A 145 -9.36 1.29 12.12
N GLY A 146 -9.31 0.41 11.11
CA GLY A 146 -8.39 -0.73 11.10
C GLY A 146 -6.93 -0.29 11.19
N ALA A 147 -6.53 0.69 10.39
CA ALA A 147 -5.18 1.24 10.38
C ALA A 147 -4.79 1.94 11.70
N LEU A 148 -5.75 2.56 12.39
CA LEU A 148 -5.55 3.19 13.69
C LEU A 148 -5.31 2.16 14.79
N LEU A 149 -6.19 1.16 14.89
CA LEU A 149 -6.18 0.19 16.00
C LEU A 149 -5.04 -0.82 15.88
N ALA A 150 -4.65 -1.17 14.68
CA ALA A 150 -3.71 -2.25 14.41
C ALA A 150 -2.32 -2.03 15.02
N PRO A 151 -1.62 -0.91 14.82
CA PRO A 151 -0.32 -0.69 15.44
C PRO A 151 -0.40 -0.61 16.96
N LEU A 152 -1.52 -0.11 17.50
CA LEU A 152 -1.73 0.00 18.95
C LEU A 152 -1.90 -1.39 19.59
N ILE A 153 -2.61 -2.31 18.95
CA ILE A 153 -2.90 -3.64 19.52
C ILE A 153 -1.84 -4.64 19.10
N VAL A 154 -1.72 -4.88 17.80
CA VAL A 154 -0.78 -5.86 17.23
C VAL A 154 0.65 -5.44 17.47
N GLY A 155 0.95 -4.15 17.30
CA GLY A 155 2.27 -3.58 17.52
C GLY A 155 2.73 -3.71 18.97
N THR A 156 1.87 -3.39 19.93
CA THR A 156 2.18 -3.53 21.36
C THR A 156 2.46 -4.98 21.73
N ILE A 157 1.56 -5.89 21.39
CA ILE A 157 1.75 -7.31 21.71
C ILE A 157 3.02 -7.88 21.06
N GLY A 158 3.28 -7.50 19.80
CA GLY A 158 4.47 -7.96 19.09
C GLY A 158 5.78 -7.44 19.68
N GLN A 159 5.81 -6.19 20.13
CA GLN A 159 7.02 -5.56 20.68
C GLN A 159 7.24 -5.84 22.18
N GLU A 160 6.18 -6.01 22.97
CA GLU A 160 6.30 -6.28 24.40
C GLU A 160 6.48 -7.76 24.74
N TYR A 161 5.84 -8.65 23.97
CA TYR A 161 5.87 -10.08 24.26
C TYR A 161 6.63 -10.87 23.20
N ASN A 162 6.12 -10.93 21.96
CA ASN A 162 6.71 -11.73 20.90
C ASN A 162 6.16 -11.31 19.53
N TYR A 163 7.01 -11.19 18.51
CA TYR A 163 6.59 -10.86 17.13
C TYR A 163 5.56 -11.85 16.58
N HIS A 164 5.74 -13.16 16.83
CA HIS A 164 4.84 -14.20 16.31
C HIS A 164 3.45 -14.12 16.95
N LEU A 165 3.34 -13.69 18.22
CA LEU A 165 2.03 -13.40 18.86
C LEU A 165 1.35 -12.22 18.19
N GLY A 166 2.10 -11.16 17.88
CA GLY A 166 1.58 -10.01 17.12
C GLY A 166 1.03 -10.44 15.76
N PHE A 167 1.78 -11.23 14.99
CA PHE A 167 1.32 -11.76 13.72
C PHE A 167 0.12 -12.70 13.83
N SER A 168 0.03 -13.48 14.92
CA SER A 168 -1.15 -14.30 15.23
C SER A 168 -2.41 -13.46 15.42
N LEU A 169 -2.30 -12.29 16.07
CA LEU A 169 -3.42 -11.35 16.20
C LEU A 169 -3.89 -10.79 14.86
N ALA A 170 -2.95 -10.53 13.94
CA ALA A 170 -3.29 -10.14 12.57
C ALA A 170 -4.07 -11.26 11.86
N ALA A 171 -3.65 -12.53 12.01
CA ALA A 171 -4.38 -13.69 11.49
C ALA A 171 -5.79 -13.81 12.09
N ILE A 172 -5.94 -13.63 13.39
CA ILE A 172 -7.21 -13.65 14.10
C ILE A 172 -8.13 -12.53 13.61
N GLY A 173 -7.60 -11.31 13.41
CA GLY A 173 -8.35 -10.20 12.84
C GLY A 173 -8.92 -10.55 11.46
N MET A 174 -8.09 -11.12 10.58
CA MET A 174 -8.55 -11.55 9.25
C MET A 174 -9.56 -12.70 9.31
N PHE A 175 -9.40 -13.63 10.27
CA PHE A 175 -10.38 -14.67 10.51
C PHE A 175 -11.77 -14.11 10.85
N PHE A 176 -11.85 -13.11 11.75
CA PHE A 176 -13.12 -12.45 12.07
C PHE A 176 -13.70 -11.71 10.87
N GLY A 177 -12.86 -11.06 10.06
CA GLY A 177 -13.28 -10.44 8.79
C GLY A 177 -13.90 -11.44 7.83
N LEU A 178 -13.25 -12.59 7.62
CA LEU A 178 -13.77 -13.68 6.78
C LEU A 178 -15.05 -14.31 7.34
N LEU A 179 -15.09 -14.60 8.63
CA LEU A 179 -16.26 -15.19 9.29
C LEU A 179 -17.47 -14.28 9.11
N GLN A 180 -17.31 -13.00 9.35
CA GLN A 180 -18.36 -11.99 9.15
C GLN A 180 -18.76 -11.90 7.68
N TYR A 181 -17.77 -11.87 6.76
CA TYR A 181 -18.04 -11.84 5.32
C TYR A 181 -18.87 -13.04 4.86
N ILE A 182 -18.58 -14.24 5.36
CA ILE A 182 -19.32 -15.45 5.02
C ILE A 182 -20.75 -15.40 5.59
N ILE A 183 -20.89 -15.09 6.89
CA ILE A 183 -22.18 -15.15 7.59
C ILE A 183 -23.11 -14.03 7.11
N GLN A 184 -22.63 -12.80 7.11
CA GLN A 184 -23.45 -11.65 6.74
C GLN A 184 -23.54 -11.47 5.21
N GLY A 185 -22.45 -11.75 4.47
CA GLY A 185 -22.41 -11.60 3.03
C GLY A 185 -23.37 -12.50 2.26
N ARG A 186 -23.74 -13.65 2.84
CA ARG A 186 -24.81 -14.51 2.27
C ARG A 186 -26.17 -13.79 2.22
N LYS A 187 -26.46 -12.96 3.23
CA LYS A 187 -27.77 -12.29 3.41
C LYS A 187 -27.80 -10.87 2.87
N THR A 188 -26.64 -10.21 2.78
CA THR A 188 -26.57 -8.75 2.53
C THR A 188 -25.92 -8.40 1.22
N LEU A 189 -25.17 -9.31 0.61
CA LEU A 189 -24.47 -9.16 -0.68
C LEU A 189 -25.05 -10.13 -1.73
N ASP A 190 -26.33 -10.43 -1.64
CA ASP A 190 -26.99 -11.26 -2.63
C ASP A 190 -27.06 -10.52 -3.97
N GLY A 191 -26.64 -11.19 -5.05
CA GLY A 191 -26.56 -10.59 -6.39
C GLY A 191 -25.36 -9.65 -6.62
N VAL A 192 -24.65 -9.22 -5.57
CA VAL A 192 -23.53 -8.28 -5.71
C VAL A 192 -22.23 -9.03 -6.04
N GLY A 193 -21.71 -8.82 -7.26
CA GLY A 193 -20.42 -9.36 -7.69
C GLY A 193 -20.35 -10.90 -7.73
N THR A 194 -21.47 -11.59 -7.88
CA THR A 194 -21.54 -13.06 -7.88
C THR A 194 -21.00 -13.70 -9.15
N THR A 195 -21.14 -13.01 -10.27
CA THR A 195 -20.66 -13.43 -11.59
C THR A 195 -19.66 -12.44 -12.16
N PRO A 196 -18.67 -12.89 -12.94
CA PRO A 196 -17.79 -11.97 -13.64
C PRO A 196 -18.60 -11.07 -14.59
N PRO A 197 -18.37 -9.76 -14.62
CA PRO A 197 -19.10 -8.86 -15.53
C PRO A 197 -18.73 -9.08 -17.01
N ASN A 198 -17.53 -9.59 -17.28
CA ASN A 198 -17.04 -9.90 -18.63
C ASN A 198 -16.30 -11.25 -18.63
N PRO A 199 -17.02 -12.40 -18.58
CA PRO A 199 -16.40 -13.71 -18.47
C PRO A 199 -15.58 -14.06 -19.72
N LEU A 200 -14.48 -14.82 -19.54
CA LEU A 200 -13.63 -15.29 -20.62
C LEU A 200 -14.43 -16.19 -21.57
N THR A 201 -14.39 -15.89 -22.87
CA THR A 201 -14.83 -16.81 -23.90
C THR A 201 -13.93 -18.05 -23.97
N THR A 202 -14.39 -19.12 -24.61
CA THR A 202 -13.60 -20.36 -24.73
C THR A 202 -12.27 -20.12 -25.44
N GLU A 203 -12.25 -19.25 -26.44
CA GLU A 203 -11.03 -18.92 -27.20
C GLU A 203 -10.07 -18.05 -26.38
N GLU A 204 -10.58 -17.01 -25.73
CA GLU A 204 -9.80 -16.17 -24.82
C GLU A 204 -9.20 -16.97 -23.67
N ARG A 205 -9.93 -17.95 -23.13
CA ARG A 205 -9.45 -18.86 -22.10
C ARG A 205 -8.24 -19.68 -22.56
N LYS A 206 -8.27 -20.19 -23.80
CA LYS A 206 -7.11 -20.91 -24.38
C LYS A 206 -5.92 -19.98 -24.53
N GLY A 207 -6.13 -18.77 -25.05
CA GLY A 207 -5.11 -17.74 -25.18
C GLY A 207 -4.52 -17.33 -23.83
N PHE A 208 -5.37 -17.13 -22.82
CA PHE A 208 -4.93 -16.83 -21.46
C PHE A 208 -4.10 -17.94 -20.84
N ILE A 209 -4.56 -19.19 -20.90
CA ILE A 209 -3.82 -20.35 -20.36
C ILE A 209 -2.45 -20.46 -21.04
N ARG A 210 -2.39 -20.33 -22.38
CA ARG A 210 -1.12 -20.32 -23.12
C ARG A 210 -0.18 -19.22 -22.62
N ASN A 211 -0.68 -17.98 -22.52
CA ASN A 211 0.12 -16.84 -22.08
C ASN A 211 0.57 -16.98 -20.62
N LEU A 212 -0.29 -17.53 -19.75
CA LEU A 212 0.06 -17.85 -18.36
C LEU A 212 1.18 -18.90 -18.29
N ILE A 213 1.08 -19.97 -19.08
CA ILE A 213 2.14 -20.99 -19.16
C ILE A 213 3.45 -20.36 -19.64
N ILE A 214 3.40 -19.55 -20.68
CA ILE A 214 4.59 -18.85 -21.19
C ILE A 214 5.19 -17.96 -20.10
N ALA A 215 4.38 -17.17 -19.40
CA ALA A 215 4.84 -16.33 -18.30
C ALA A 215 5.48 -17.15 -17.17
N LEU A 216 4.86 -18.26 -16.77
CA LEU A 216 5.41 -19.16 -15.75
C LEU A 216 6.73 -19.80 -16.20
N VAL A 217 6.83 -20.20 -17.45
CA VAL A 217 8.08 -20.75 -18.02
C VAL A 217 9.17 -19.68 -18.05
N VAL A 218 8.86 -18.47 -18.46
CA VAL A 218 9.83 -17.34 -18.45
C VAL A 218 10.29 -17.03 -17.03
N ILE A 219 9.36 -16.95 -16.08
CA ILE A 219 9.68 -16.72 -14.65
C ILE A 219 10.58 -17.86 -14.15
N ALA A 220 10.21 -19.13 -14.40
CA ALA A 220 10.99 -20.29 -13.99
C ALA A 220 12.38 -20.31 -14.64
N ALA A 221 12.49 -19.91 -15.92
CA ALA A 221 13.78 -19.83 -16.61
C ALA A 221 14.67 -18.73 -16.04
N VAL A 222 14.12 -17.55 -15.74
CA VAL A 222 14.86 -16.42 -15.16
C VAL A 222 15.34 -16.77 -13.75
N PHE A 223 14.45 -17.23 -12.87
CA PHE A 223 14.81 -17.59 -11.51
C PHE A 223 15.65 -18.85 -11.42
N GLY A 224 15.34 -19.88 -12.24
CA GLY A 224 16.13 -21.09 -12.35
C GLY A 224 17.54 -20.82 -12.89
N GLY A 225 17.66 -19.99 -13.93
CA GLY A 225 18.93 -19.52 -14.43
C GLY A 225 19.76 -18.74 -13.40
N ALA A 226 19.12 -17.84 -12.67
CA ALA A 226 19.75 -17.12 -11.58
C ALA A 226 20.21 -18.05 -10.46
N GLN A 227 19.43 -19.09 -10.13
CA GLN A 227 19.81 -20.12 -9.15
C GLN A 227 21.02 -20.91 -9.61
N LEU A 228 21.00 -21.41 -10.85
CA LEU A 228 22.08 -22.21 -11.43
C LEU A 228 23.41 -21.46 -11.54
N THR A 229 23.34 -20.15 -11.77
CA THR A 229 24.51 -19.25 -11.84
C THR A 229 24.93 -18.68 -10.49
N GLY A 230 24.26 -19.04 -9.37
CA GLY A 230 24.55 -18.52 -8.04
C GLY A 230 24.16 -17.06 -7.83
N HIS A 231 23.40 -16.47 -8.75
CA HIS A 231 22.95 -15.07 -8.68
C HIS A 231 21.56 -14.88 -8.05
N LEU A 232 20.88 -15.95 -7.63
CA LEU A 232 19.59 -15.85 -6.96
C LEU A 232 19.78 -15.34 -5.53
N THR A 233 19.94 -14.04 -5.42
CA THR A 233 20.12 -13.31 -4.16
C THR A 233 18.92 -12.40 -3.91
N ILE A 234 18.78 -11.91 -2.67
CA ILE A 234 17.79 -10.86 -2.35
C ILE A 234 18.01 -9.64 -3.25
N ASP A 235 19.24 -9.32 -3.57
CA ASP A 235 19.61 -8.21 -4.45
C ASP A 235 19.12 -8.40 -5.88
N PHE A 236 19.22 -9.61 -6.43
CA PHE A 236 18.66 -9.93 -7.74
C PHE A 236 17.14 -9.71 -7.76
N PHE A 237 16.44 -10.17 -6.72
CA PHE A 237 15.01 -10.01 -6.59
C PHE A 237 14.61 -8.54 -6.47
N VAL A 238 15.28 -7.78 -5.58
CA VAL A 238 15.06 -6.34 -5.39
C VAL A 238 15.27 -5.57 -6.70
N ASN A 239 16.36 -5.85 -7.42
CA ASN A 239 16.65 -5.18 -8.68
C ASN A 239 15.60 -5.51 -9.75
N THR A 240 15.21 -6.78 -9.87
CA THR A 240 14.20 -7.21 -10.85
C THR A 240 12.86 -6.49 -10.63
N ILE A 241 12.38 -6.46 -9.40
CA ILE A 241 11.12 -5.78 -9.08
C ILE A 241 11.23 -4.26 -9.23
N SER A 242 12.37 -3.68 -8.87
CA SER A 242 12.62 -2.23 -9.07
C SER A 242 12.57 -1.85 -10.54
N VAL A 243 13.16 -2.66 -11.40
CA VAL A 243 13.12 -2.46 -12.87
C VAL A 243 11.69 -2.57 -13.39
N LEU A 244 10.94 -3.59 -12.97
CA LEU A 244 9.53 -3.76 -13.35
C LEU A 244 8.66 -2.59 -12.86
N GLY A 245 8.87 -2.09 -11.65
CA GLY A 245 8.15 -0.95 -11.09
C GLY A 245 8.34 0.35 -11.88
N ILE A 246 9.45 0.48 -12.62
CA ILE A 246 9.74 1.62 -13.48
C ILE A 246 9.27 1.37 -14.93
N ILE A 247 9.53 0.17 -15.46
CA ILE A 247 9.24 -0.14 -16.87
C ILE A 247 7.73 -0.22 -17.11
N LEU A 248 6.96 -0.74 -16.15
CA LEU A 248 5.52 -0.96 -16.35
C LEU A 248 4.73 0.35 -16.58
N PRO A 249 4.87 1.41 -15.77
CA PRO A 249 4.24 2.70 -16.07
C PRO A 249 4.72 3.29 -17.39
N LEU A 250 6.02 3.22 -17.66
CA LEU A 250 6.61 3.70 -18.90
C LEU A 250 5.99 3.02 -20.13
N TYR A 251 5.83 1.69 -20.08
CA TYR A 251 5.15 0.92 -21.12
C TYR A 251 3.72 1.42 -21.35
N TYR A 252 2.95 1.67 -20.28
CA TYR A 252 1.59 2.15 -20.41
C TYR A 252 1.52 3.56 -20.99
N PHE A 253 2.40 4.48 -20.59
CA PHE A 253 2.46 5.81 -21.20
C PHE A 253 2.81 5.75 -22.69
N ILE A 254 3.82 4.97 -23.08
CA ILE A 254 4.18 4.78 -24.50
C ILE A 254 2.99 4.19 -25.26
N LYS A 255 2.34 3.16 -24.71
CA LYS A 255 1.17 2.53 -25.32
C LYS A 255 0.03 3.53 -25.54
N MET A 256 -0.30 4.37 -24.57
CA MET A 256 -1.33 5.40 -24.71
C MET A 256 -0.97 6.45 -25.77
N LEU A 257 0.29 6.90 -25.81
CA LEU A 257 0.75 7.93 -26.76
C LEU A 257 0.85 7.41 -28.20
N THR A 258 1.12 6.11 -28.38
CA THR A 258 1.27 5.48 -29.70
C THR A 258 0.01 4.79 -30.22
N SER A 259 -0.99 4.57 -29.35
CA SER A 259 -2.24 3.91 -29.76
C SER A 259 -3.00 4.75 -30.78
N LYS A 260 -3.60 4.04 -31.76
CA LYS A 260 -4.54 4.62 -32.73
C LYS A 260 -5.92 4.93 -32.12
N ASP A 261 -6.23 4.28 -30.99
CA ASP A 261 -7.50 4.46 -30.28
C ASP A 261 -7.53 5.72 -29.41
N VAL A 262 -6.38 6.41 -29.27
CA VAL A 262 -6.25 7.68 -28.57
C VAL A 262 -6.26 8.81 -29.59
N THR A 263 -7.24 9.70 -29.47
CA THR A 263 -7.41 10.81 -30.40
C THR A 263 -6.31 11.86 -30.29
N ALA A 264 -6.13 12.68 -31.32
CA ALA A 264 -5.16 13.78 -31.32
C ALA A 264 -5.45 14.80 -30.20
N GLU A 265 -6.70 14.95 -29.77
CA GLU A 265 -7.11 15.84 -28.69
C GLU A 265 -6.85 15.25 -27.30
N GLU A 266 -6.77 13.93 -27.18
CA GLU A 266 -6.51 13.23 -25.92
C GLU A 266 -5.01 13.09 -25.61
N LYS A 267 -4.14 13.04 -26.65
CA LYS A 267 -2.68 12.91 -26.46
C LYS A 267 -2.06 14.02 -25.59
N PRO A 268 -2.42 15.31 -25.76
CA PRO A 268 -1.95 16.36 -24.86
C PRO A 268 -2.33 16.14 -23.39
N ARG A 269 -3.49 15.52 -23.12
CA ARG A 269 -3.92 15.19 -21.75
C ARG A 269 -3.02 14.12 -21.13
N VAL A 270 -2.59 13.12 -21.91
CA VAL A 270 -1.63 12.10 -21.46
C VAL A 270 -0.28 12.75 -21.15
N TRP A 271 0.20 13.66 -22.00
CA TRP A 271 1.43 14.42 -21.74
C TRP A 271 1.32 15.29 -20.48
N ALA A 272 0.17 15.93 -20.25
CA ALA A 272 -0.07 16.72 -19.04
C ALA A 272 -0.14 15.85 -17.77
N TYR A 273 -0.51 14.56 -17.88
CA TYR A 273 -0.56 13.64 -16.77
C TYR A 273 0.82 13.15 -16.32
N ILE A 274 1.80 13.04 -17.22
CA ILE A 274 3.16 12.55 -16.91
C ILE A 274 3.82 13.33 -15.74
N PRO A 275 3.90 14.67 -15.74
CA PRO A 275 4.51 15.40 -14.62
C PRO A 275 3.74 15.23 -13.31
N LEU A 276 2.41 15.08 -13.34
CA LEU A 276 1.61 14.81 -12.14
C LEU A 276 1.89 13.39 -11.61
N PHE A 277 2.07 12.43 -12.49
CA PHE A 277 2.47 11.08 -12.13
C PHE A 277 3.86 11.04 -11.49
N LEU A 278 4.83 11.77 -12.02
CA LEU A 278 6.17 11.89 -11.43
C LEU A 278 6.12 12.57 -10.06
N ALA A 279 5.29 13.61 -9.91
CA ALA A 279 5.06 14.25 -8.61
C ALA A 279 4.45 13.28 -7.60
N ALA A 280 3.51 12.43 -8.03
CA ALA A 280 2.94 11.37 -7.20
C ALA A 280 3.98 10.34 -6.77
N ILE A 281 4.89 9.92 -7.66
CA ILE A 281 6.01 9.03 -7.29
C ILE A 281 6.86 9.64 -6.18
N ILE A 282 7.24 10.92 -6.31
CA ILE A 282 8.06 11.61 -5.30
C ILE A 282 7.31 11.69 -3.97
N PHE A 283 6.03 12.06 -4.01
CA PHE A 283 5.21 12.14 -2.80
C PHE A 283 5.11 10.78 -2.09
N TRP A 284 4.70 9.72 -2.81
CA TRP A 284 4.58 8.37 -2.24
C TRP A 284 5.92 7.83 -1.77
N SER A 285 7.03 8.21 -2.43
CA SER A 285 8.38 7.83 -1.97
C SER A 285 8.69 8.37 -0.56
N LEU A 286 8.20 9.54 -0.21
CA LEU A 286 8.34 10.10 1.14
C LEU A 286 7.30 9.51 2.09
N GLN A 287 6.03 9.46 1.69
CA GLN A 287 4.92 8.98 2.53
C GLN A 287 5.12 7.54 3.00
N GLU A 288 5.54 6.63 2.12
CA GLU A 288 5.71 5.21 2.40
C GLU A 288 6.89 4.89 3.34
N GLN A 289 7.77 5.85 3.58
CA GLN A 289 8.85 5.70 4.56
C GLN A 289 8.37 5.71 6.02
N GLY A 290 7.11 6.04 6.27
CA GLY A 290 6.50 5.97 7.61
C GLY A 290 6.65 4.60 8.27
N SER A 291 6.46 3.53 7.51
CA SER A 291 6.56 2.13 7.99
C SER A 291 7.96 1.51 7.85
N SER A 292 8.93 2.24 7.37
CA SER A 292 10.31 1.79 7.14
C SER A 292 11.33 2.68 7.86
N ILE A 293 11.85 3.71 7.22
CA ILE A 293 12.88 4.59 7.81
C ILE A 293 12.37 5.31 9.05
N LEU A 294 11.16 5.87 9.05
CA LEU A 294 10.61 6.56 10.22
C LEU A 294 10.28 5.59 11.36
N ALA A 295 9.91 4.34 11.04
CA ALA A 295 9.72 3.30 12.05
C ALA A 295 11.05 2.98 12.75
N LEU A 296 12.15 2.84 12.01
CA LEU A 296 13.48 2.67 12.61
C LEU A 296 13.94 3.92 13.38
N PHE A 297 13.66 5.12 12.88
CA PHE A 297 13.93 6.35 13.61
C PHE A 297 13.16 6.40 14.95
N ALA A 298 11.90 5.91 14.95
CA ALA A 298 11.09 5.82 16.17
C ALA A 298 11.73 4.91 17.23
N SER A 299 12.27 3.77 16.83
CA SER A 299 12.89 2.79 17.77
C SER A 299 14.30 3.18 18.20
N GLU A 300 15.12 3.68 17.27
CA GLU A 300 16.55 3.91 17.52
C GLU A 300 16.84 5.32 18.06
N ARG A 301 16.13 6.33 17.56
CA ARG A 301 16.45 7.74 17.74
C ARG A 301 15.42 8.53 18.55
N THR A 302 14.28 7.95 18.88
CA THR A 302 13.23 8.65 19.63
C THR A 302 13.18 8.15 21.06
N GLN A 303 12.97 9.08 22.01
CA GLN A 303 12.72 8.72 23.39
C GLN A 303 11.46 7.88 23.50
N SER A 304 11.49 6.84 24.33
CA SER A 304 10.34 5.93 24.53
C SER A 304 9.25 6.49 25.47
N THR A 305 9.44 7.70 26.00
CA THR A 305 8.50 8.32 26.94
C THR A 305 8.14 9.73 26.50
N LEU A 306 6.85 10.06 26.64
CA LEU A 306 6.32 11.41 26.45
C LEU A 306 5.31 11.69 27.55
N PHE A 307 5.53 12.78 28.31
CA PHE A 307 4.67 13.17 29.46
C PHE A 307 4.42 12.02 30.46
N GLY A 308 5.44 11.17 30.70
CA GLY A 308 5.35 10.06 31.64
C GLY A 308 4.68 8.79 31.08
N VAL A 309 4.23 8.82 29.82
CA VAL A 309 3.65 7.65 29.14
C VAL A 309 4.72 6.98 28.27
N THR A 310 4.85 5.66 28.39
CA THR A 310 5.72 4.87 27.50
C THR A 310 5.06 4.68 26.15
N ILE A 311 5.75 5.05 25.06
CA ILE A 311 5.28 4.95 23.68
C ILE A 311 6.05 3.84 22.98
N GLN A 312 5.34 2.86 22.46
CA GLN A 312 5.94 1.84 21.61
C GLN A 312 6.25 2.42 20.20
N ALA A 313 7.37 2.00 19.61
CA ALA A 313 7.80 2.52 18.31
C ALA A 313 6.75 2.26 17.20
N SER A 314 6.01 1.16 17.25
CA SER A 314 4.94 0.85 16.32
C SER A 314 3.75 1.82 16.39
N TRP A 315 3.49 2.47 17.52
CA TRP A 315 2.36 3.40 17.70
C TRP A 315 2.43 4.63 16.80
N TYR A 316 3.64 5.04 16.41
CA TYR A 316 3.81 6.17 15.49
C TYR A 316 3.11 5.94 14.14
N GLN A 317 2.91 4.70 13.72
CA GLN A 317 2.18 4.39 12.49
C GLN A 317 0.67 4.66 12.59
N SER A 318 0.12 4.73 13.80
CA SER A 318 -1.28 5.16 14.03
C SER A 318 -1.46 6.68 13.90
N LEU A 319 -0.39 7.48 13.87
CA LEU A 319 -0.48 8.93 13.75
C LEU A 319 -1.08 9.37 12.40
N ASN A 320 -0.74 8.67 11.31
CA ASN A 320 -1.30 8.98 10.00
C ASN A 320 -2.83 8.90 10.00
N PRO A 321 -3.49 7.78 10.35
CA PRO A 321 -4.94 7.73 10.40
C PRO A 321 -5.55 8.67 11.45
N ILE A 322 -4.89 8.93 12.59
CA ILE A 322 -5.35 9.92 13.58
C ILE A 322 -5.44 11.30 12.93
N PHE A 323 -4.36 11.75 12.30
CA PHE A 323 -4.34 13.06 11.67
C PHE A 323 -5.26 13.14 10.46
N ILE A 324 -5.47 12.07 9.70
CA ILE A 324 -6.47 12.01 8.63
C ILE A 324 -7.87 12.26 9.21
N PHE A 325 -8.25 11.60 10.31
CA PHE A 325 -9.56 11.83 10.95
C PHE A 325 -9.74 13.28 11.42
N ILE A 326 -8.69 13.88 11.97
CA ILE A 326 -8.75 15.25 12.50
C ILE A 326 -8.76 16.29 11.36
N LEU A 327 -7.89 16.12 10.37
CA LEU A 327 -7.64 17.14 9.34
C LEU A 327 -8.60 17.06 8.15
N THR A 328 -9.14 15.88 7.82
CA THR A 328 -10.06 15.73 6.67
C THR A 328 -11.26 16.65 6.75
N PRO A 329 -12.01 16.77 7.88
CA PRO A 329 -13.11 17.73 7.99
C PRO A 329 -12.67 19.18 7.80
N VAL A 330 -11.48 19.53 8.29
CA VAL A 330 -10.90 20.88 8.15
C VAL A 330 -10.63 21.18 6.67
N PHE A 331 -9.98 20.26 5.97
CA PHE A 331 -9.67 20.41 4.54
C PHE A 331 -10.92 20.42 3.66
N VAL A 332 -11.90 19.55 3.93
CA VAL A 332 -13.18 19.54 3.21
C VAL A 332 -13.89 20.88 3.39
N THR A 333 -13.97 21.39 4.63
CA THR A 333 -14.60 22.68 4.92
C THR A 333 -13.85 23.84 4.25
N MET A 334 -12.52 23.81 4.31
CA MET A 334 -11.67 24.84 3.68
C MET A 334 -11.88 24.86 2.16
N TRP A 335 -11.79 23.70 1.48
CA TRP A 335 -11.99 23.63 0.03
C TRP A 335 -13.42 24.03 -0.37
N THR A 336 -14.44 23.60 0.38
CA THR A 336 -15.83 23.98 0.12
C THR A 336 -16.04 25.49 0.25
N LYS A 337 -15.47 26.12 1.29
CA LYS A 337 -15.59 27.58 1.47
C LYS A 337 -14.83 28.38 0.41
N LEU A 338 -13.70 27.88 -0.08
CA LEU A 338 -12.94 28.54 -1.14
C LEU A 338 -13.68 28.49 -2.50
N GLY A 339 -14.52 27.46 -2.74
CA GLY A 339 -15.29 27.32 -3.98
C GLY A 339 -14.42 27.51 -5.22
N GLU A 340 -14.74 28.48 -6.07
CA GLU A 340 -13.98 28.79 -7.29
C GLU A 340 -12.58 29.39 -7.04
N ARG A 341 -12.31 29.89 -5.82
CA ARG A 341 -11.00 30.43 -5.43
C ARG A 341 -10.02 29.33 -4.98
N GLN A 342 -10.39 28.07 -5.08
CA GLN A 342 -9.48 26.97 -4.77
C GLN A 342 -8.22 27.03 -5.64
N PRO A 343 -7.04 26.67 -5.07
CA PRO A 343 -5.82 26.51 -5.88
C PRO A 343 -6.04 25.50 -7.00
N SER A 344 -5.38 25.71 -8.13
CA SER A 344 -5.41 24.76 -9.25
C SER A 344 -4.84 23.40 -8.84
N THR A 345 -5.16 22.36 -9.60
CA THR A 345 -4.62 21.00 -9.39
C THR A 345 -3.10 21.01 -9.27
N VAL A 346 -2.41 21.73 -10.14
CA VAL A 346 -0.93 21.83 -10.14
C VAL A 346 -0.42 22.46 -8.85
N VAL A 347 -1.07 23.53 -8.37
CA VAL A 347 -0.69 24.19 -7.11
C VAL A 347 -0.94 23.26 -5.92
N LYS A 348 -2.06 22.51 -5.89
CA LYS A 348 -2.32 21.52 -4.83
C LYS A 348 -1.27 20.41 -4.80
N PHE A 349 -0.84 19.91 -5.97
CA PHE A 349 0.27 18.96 -6.06
C PHE A 349 1.59 19.55 -5.56
N SER A 350 1.89 20.81 -5.95
CA SER A 350 3.10 21.50 -5.49
C SER A 350 3.10 21.69 -3.97
N LEU A 351 1.95 22.06 -3.38
CA LEU A 351 1.80 22.14 -1.92
C LEU A 351 1.99 20.77 -1.25
N GLY A 352 1.45 19.69 -1.85
CA GLY A 352 1.68 18.34 -1.37
C GLY A 352 3.16 17.98 -1.31
N LEU A 353 3.90 18.24 -2.40
CA LEU A 353 5.35 18.00 -2.44
C LEU A 353 6.12 18.88 -1.45
N LEU A 354 5.76 20.17 -1.34
CA LEU A 354 6.37 21.10 -0.41
C LEU A 354 6.23 20.63 1.04
N PHE A 355 5.01 20.32 1.47
CA PHE A 355 4.77 19.85 2.82
C PHE A 355 5.41 18.47 3.08
N ALA A 356 5.41 17.56 2.11
CA ALA A 356 6.11 16.28 2.24
C ALA A 356 7.63 16.51 2.44
N GLY A 357 8.25 17.42 1.67
CA GLY A 357 9.64 17.82 1.88
C GLY A 357 9.89 18.46 3.24
N LEU A 358 9.02 19.39 3.67
CA LEU A 358 9.12 20.06 4.97
C LEU A 358 9.03 19.08 6.14
N SER A 359 8.24 18.00 6.04
CA SER A 359 8.14 16.98 7.09
C SER A 359 9.48 16.31 7.36
N TYR A 360 10.28 16.06 6.32
CA TYR A 360 11.62 15.49 6.44
C TYR A 360 12.68 16.52 6.85
N LEU A 361 12.57 17.75 6.39
CA LEU A 361 13.43 18.85 6.86
C LEU A 361 13.26 19.06 8.37
N LEU A 362 12.03 18.96 8.88
CA LEU A 362 11.77 19.00 10.33
C LEU A 362 12.55 17.91 11.09
N LEU A 363 12.63 16.70 10.55
CA LEU A 363 13.38 15.60 11.17
C LEU A 363 14.91 15.72 11.06
N MET A 364 15.42 16.60 10.21
CA MET A 364 16.86 16.93 10.19
C MET A 364 17.26 17.83 11.37
N LEU A 365 16.36 18.70 11.83
CA LEU A 365 16.65 19.69 12.87
C LEU A 365 17.19 19.07 14.16
N PRO A 366 16.59 18.01 14.76
CA PRO A 366 17.14 17.42 15.98
C PRO A 366 18.56 16.87 15.79
N GLY A 367 18.90 16.34 14.61
CA GLY A 367 20.26 15.92 14.30
C GLY A 367 21.25 17.07 14.26
N MET A 368 20.81 18.23 13.76
CA MET A 368 21.62 19.46 13.72
C MET A 368 21.78 20.11 15.11
N LEU A 369 20.71 20.09 15.92
CA LEU A 369 20.67 20.76 17.22
C LEU A 369 21.30 19.93 18.35
N TYR A 370 21.08 18.62 18.34
CA TYR A 370 21.45 17.72 19.45
C TYR A 370 22.46 16.63 19.05
N GLY A 371 22.95 16.66 17.80
CA GLY A 371 23.83 15.63 17.26
C GLY A 371 23.11 14.33 16.86
N THR A 372 23.89 13.39 16.33
CA THR A 372 23.36 12.17 15.73
C THR A 372 23.40 10.93 16.64
N SER A 373 23.92 11.04 17.86
CA SER A 373 24.10 9.91 18.79
C SER A 373 23.02 9.77 19.85
N GLY A 374 22.35 10.86 20.24
CA GLY A 374 21.34 10.88 21.30
C GLY A 374 19.90 10.56 20.81
N LYS A 375 19.02 10.20 21.74
CA LYS A 375 17.58 10.10 21.50
C LYS A 375 16.94 11.48 21.61
N VAL A 376 15.99 11.75 20.71
CA VAL A 376 15.29 13.03 20.61
C VAL A 376 13.82 12.91 21.04
N SER A 377 13.17 14.04 21.30
CA SER A 377 11.77 14.07 21.72
C SER A 377 10.83 13.42 20.69
N PRO A 378 9.80 12.66 21.12
CA PRO A 378 8.73 12.17 20.27
C PRO A 378 8.00 13.24 19.45
N LEU A 379 8.00 14.49 19.91
CA LEU A 379 7.32 15.60 19.24
C LEU A 379 7.86 15.87 17.83
N TRP A 380 9.11 15.53 17.53
CA TRP A 380 9.66 15.67 16.19
C TRP A 380 9.00 14.72 15.19
N LEU A 381 8.79 13.46 15.57
CA LEU A 381 8.04 12.50 14.75
C LEU A 381 6.57 12.87 14.62
N LEU A 382 5.94 13.27 15.72
CA LEU A 382 4.55 13.72 15.72
C LEU A 382 4.35 14.90 14.77
N GLY A 383 5.25 15.89 14.81
CA GLY A 383 5.24 17.03 13.89
C GLY A 383 5.45 16.61 12.42
N SER A 384 6.36 15.69 12.16
CA SER A 384 6.60 15.16 10.82
C SER A 384 5.38 14.44 10.26
N PHE A 385 4.75 13.54 11.01
CA PHE A 385 3.51 12.86 10.59
C PHE A 385 2.35 13.83 10.39
N PHE A 386 2.24 14.86 11.23
CA PHE A 386 1.23 15.91 11.05
C PHE A 386 1.41 16.64 9.71
N ILE A 387 2.62 17.07 9.39
CA ILE A 387 2.91 17.79 8.15
C ILE A 387 2.73 16.90 6.92
N VAL A 388 3.14 15.63 6.99
CA VAL A 388 2.98 14.73 5.84
C VAL A 388 1.52 14.39 5.56
N VAL A 389 0.64 14.36 6.58
CA VAL A 389 -0.81 14.19 6.37
C VAL A 389 -1.42 15.43 5.71
N ILE A 390 -0.95 16.65 6.04
CA ILE A 390 -1.33 17.85 5.29
C ILE A 390 -0.96 17.71 3.81
N ALA A 391 0.25 17.22 3.52
CA ALA A 391 0.70 16.94 2.17
C ALA A 391 -0.20 15.92 1.46
N GLU A 392 -0.55 14.84 2.14
CA GLU A 392 -1.44 13.79 1.63
C GLU A 392 -2.82 14.32 1.26
N LEU A 393 -3.43 15.14 2.12
CA LEU A 393 -4.75 15.74 1.88
C LEU A 393 -4.74 16.76 0.75
N CYS A 394 -3.60 17.37 0.45
CA CYS A 394 -3.45 18.23 -0.72
C CYS A 394 -3.35 17.45 -2.03
N LEU A 395 -2.72 16.28 -2.02
CA LEU A 395 -2.33 15.56 -3.25
C LEU A 395 -3.23 14.36 -3.56
N SER A 396 -3.48 13.49 -2.59
CA SER A 396 -4.08 12.17 -2.87
C SER A 396 -5.52 12.24 -3.41
N PRO A 397 -6.46 13.00 -2.81
CA PRO A 397 -7.83 13.11 -3.35
C PRO A 397 -7.87 13.77 -4.72
N VAL A 398 -6.99 14.75 -4.94
CA VAL A 398 -6.90 15.50 -6.20
C VAL A 398 -6.27 14.64 -7.30
N GLY A 399 -5.29 13.81 -6.95
CA GLY A 399 -4.58 12.93 -7.88
C GLY A 399 -5.50 11.92 -8.54
N LEU A 400 -6.33 11.24 -7.77
CA LEU A 400 -7.29 10.28 -8.33
C LEU A 400 -8.32 10.99 -9.23
N SER A 401 -8.81 12.15 -8.81
CA SER A 401 -9.76 12.96 -9.58
C SER A 401 -9.16 13.42 -10.92
N VAL A 402 -7.92 13.92 -10.92
CA VAL A 402 -7.28 14.37 -12.17
C VAL A 402 -6.91 13.22 -13.09
N THR A 403 -6.56 12.06 -12.53
CA THR A 403 -6.30 10.83 -13.30
C THR A 403 -7.51 10.46 -14.16
N THR A 404 -8.72 10.45 -13.57
CA THR A 404 -9.94 10.16 -14.33
C THR A 404 -10.27 11.21 -15.38
N LYS A 405 -9.98 12.48 -15.11
CA LYS A 405 -10.25 13.59 -16.05
C LYS A 405 -9.29 13.60 -17.26
N LEU A 406 -8.04 13.21 -17.05
CA LEU A 406 -7.01 13.21 -18.09
C LEU A 406 -6.91 11.87 -18.83
N ALA A 407 -7.59 10.83 -18.35
CA ALA A 407 -7.59 9.52 -18.97
C ALA A 407 -8.18 9.55 -20.39
N PRO A 408 -7.50 8.99 -21.40
CA PRO A 408 -8.11 8.74 -22.70
C PRO A 408 -9.26 7.74 -22.56
N ARG A 409 -10.34 7.91 -23.30
CA ARG A 409 -11.54 7.05 -23.23
C ARG A 409 -11.22 5.58 -23.41
N ALA A 410 -10.34 5.27 -24.38
CA ALA A 410 -9.92 3.89 -24.65
C ALA A 410 -9.08 3.26 -23.53
N PHE A 411 -8.52 4.06 -22.60
CA PHE A 411 -7.60 3.64 -21.54
C PHE A 411 -8.03 4.08 -20.14
N GLU A 412 -9.30 4.39 -19.92
CA GLU A 412 -9.79 4.96 -18.65
C GLU A 412 -9.42 4.07 -17.44
N SER A 413 -9.75 2.78 -17.52
CA SER A 413 -9.45 1.82 -16.42
C SER A 413 -7.94 1.62 -16.24
N GLN A 414 -7.17 1.59 -17.33
CA GLN A 414 -5.72 1.45 -17.26
C GLN A 414 -5.06 2.70 -16.66
N THR A 415 -5.58 3.90 -16.95
CA THR A 415 -5.04 5.14 -16.40
C THR A 415 -5.27 5.22 -14.88
N ILE A 416 -6.42 4.72 -14.39
CA ILE A 416 -6.66 4.58 -12.95
C ILE A 416 -5.66 3.58 -12.33
N ALA A 417 -5.40 2.47 -13.01
CA ALA A 417 -4.39 1.51 -12.57
C ALA A 417 -2.97 2.13 -12.53
N ILE A 418 -2.63 2.99 -13.48
CA ILE A 418 -1.35 3.73 -13.48
C ILE A 418 -1.21 4.62 -12.25
N TRP A 419 -2.29 5.23 -11.75
CA TRP A 419 -2.24 6.00 -10.50
C TRP A 419 -1.68 5.16 -9.33
N PHE A 420 -2.14 3.92 -9.20
CA PHE A 420 -1.60 3.00 -8.18
C PHE A 420 -0.18 2.52 -8.48
N LEU A 421 0.21 2.49 -9.76
CA LEU A 421 1.60 2.20 -10.13
C LEU A 421 2.58 3.31 -9.72
N ALA A 422 2.12 4.53 -9.45
CA ALA A 422 2.98 5.59 -8.89
C ALA A 422 3.53 5.17 -7.51
N ASP A 423 2.68 4.57 -6.67
CA ASP A 423 3.10 4.03 -5.38
C ASP A 423 4.04 2.83 -5.55
N ALA A 424 3.73 1.89 -6.45
CA ALA A 424 4.62 0.78 -6.76
C ALA A 424 6.01 1.24 -7.23
N SER A 425 6.06 2.26 -8.09
CA SER A 425 7.32 2.86 -8.57
C SER A 425 8.08 3.57 -7.46
N SER A 426 7.39 4.28 -6.58
CA SER A 426 7.97 4.95 -5.40
C SER A 426 8.65 3.96 -4.47
N GLN A 427 7.98 2.86 -4.18
CA GLN A 427 8.50 1.78 -3.33
C GLN A 427 9.70 1.09 -4.00
N ALA A 428 9.67 0.86 -5.30
CA ALA A 428 10.79 0.33 -6.06
C ALA A 428 12.03 1.26 -5.97
N ILE A 429 11.84 2.57 -6.06
CA ILE A 429 12.89 3.58 -5.88
C ILE A 429 13.40 3.58 -4.45
N ASN A 430 12.51 3.52 -3.46
CA ASN A 430 12.87 3.47 -2.04
C ASN A 430 13.78 2.29 -1.70
N ALA A 431 13.52 1.11 -2.29
CA ALA A 431 14.38 -0.06 -2.13
C ALA A 431 15.82 0.20 -2.59
N GLN A 432 16.00 0.89 -3.72
CA GLN A 432 17.34 1.23 -4.23
C GLN A 432 18.02 2.33 -3.41
N ILE A 433 17.25 3.33 -2.93
CA ILE A 433 17.78 4.38 -2.05
C ILE A 433 18.27 3.77 -0.73
N ALA A 434 17.50 2.88 -0.12
CA ALA A 434 17.85 2.22 1.12
C ALA A 434 19.19 1.46 1.01
N ARG A 435 19.37 0.71 -0.07
CA ARG A 435 20.61 -0.04 -0.32
C ARG A 435 21.82 0.87 -0.50
N ARG A 436 21.73 1.87 -1.36
CA ARG A 436 22.83 2.82 -1.63
C ARG A 436 23.20 3.65 -0.39
N SER A 437 22.23 3.98 0.46
CA SER A 437 22.51 4.73 1.69
C SER A 437 23.35 3.93 2.69
N GLU A 438 23.09 2.62 2.80
CA GLU A 438 23.88 1.73 3.66
C GLU A 438 25.27 1.40 3.08
N GLU A 439 25.38 1.19 1.77
CA GLU A 439 26.69 1.03 1.12
C GLU A 439 27.63 2.21 1.43
N ARG A 440 27.12 3.44 1.43
CA ARG A 440 27.89 4.64 1.82
C ARG A 440 28.20 4.69 3.31
N ARG A 441 27.35 4.13 4.16
CA ARG A 441 27.55 4.11 5.62
C ARG A 441 28.62 3.09 6.02
N VAL A 442 28.66 1.94 5.37
CA VAL A 442 29.61 0.85 5.63
C VAL A 442 30.96 1.14 4.97
N GLY A 443 31.01 1.87 3.87
CA GLY A 443 32.22 2.28 3.17
C GLY A 443 32.98 3.49 3.79
N LYS A 444 32.47 4.02 4.89
CA LYS A 444 33.14 5.04 5.73
C LYS A 444 33.61 4.43 7.03
#